data_8c94e7435a0160fba76de468328820c3
#
_entry.id   8c94e7435a0160fba76de468328820c3
#
_cell.length_a   1.000
_cell.length_b   1.000
_cell.length_c   1.000
_cell.angle_alpha   90.00
_cell.angle_beta   90.00
_cell.angle_gamma   90.00
#
_symmetry.space_group_name_H-M   'P 1'
#
loop_
_entity.id
_entity.type
_entity.pdbx_description
1 polymer ?
#
loop_
_entity_poly.entity_id
_entity_poly.type
_entity_poly.pdbx_seq_one_letter_code
_entity_poly.pdbx_strand_id
1 'polypeptide(L)'
;GGPLGRFAVIGEPTDLRPVNAHKGIVMEGIRLTGQSGHSSNPALGNSALEGMLRVAEILRQLRSEFARDYRTDDFAVPEPTINLGHIHGGDSANRICGRCEMHIDVRLNPGMTVEAVRSAIRESICRGLKGSGLEIEFDALFEGVDPLAPGTLDRLVRFCEEETGLE
;
A
#
# COMPACT_ATOMS: atom_id res chain seq x y z
N GLY A 1 -15.49 -1.66 28.01
CA GLY A 1 -16.84 -1.40 27.54
C GLY A 1 -17.10 -2.24 26.29
N GLY A 2 -18.29 -2.82 26.17
CA GLY A 2 -18.70 -3.55 24.97
C GLY A 2 -19.09 -2.58 23.84
N PRO A 3 -19.38 -3.09 22.63
CA PRO A 3 -19.79 -2.28 21.51
C PRO A 3 -21.09 -1.54 21.83
N LEU A 4 -21.14 -0.24 21.54
CA LEU A 4 -22.30 0.63 21.81
C LEU A 4 -23.44 0.42 20.82
N GLY A 5 -23.19 -0.24 19.66
CA GLY A 5 -24.20 -0.53 18.63
C GLY A 5 -23.78 -1.72 17.76
N ARG A 6 -24.74 -2.27 17.01
CA ARG A 6 -24.49 -3.34 16.02
C ARG A 6 -24.15 -2.79 14.64
N PHE A 7 -24.60 -1.58 14.33
CA PHE A 7 -24.39 -0.89 13.07
C PHE A 7 -24.11 0.59 13.32
N ALA A 8 -23.46 1.22 12.38
CA ALA A 8 -23.22 2.66 12.36
C ALA A 8 -23.50 3.21 10.97
N VAL A 9 -24.09 4.40 10.90
CA VAL A 9 -24.22 5.20 9.69
C VAL A 9 -23.29 6.40 9.86
N ILE A 10 -22.38 6.59 8.90
CA ILE A 10 -21.36 7.64 8.93
C ILE A 10 -21.67 8.61 7.81
N GLY A 11 -21.77 9.91 8.13
CA GLY A 11 -22.02 10.96 7.15
C GLY A 11 -20.74 11.26 6.35
N GLU A 12 -20.73 10.84 5.10
CA GLU A 12 -19.69 11.12 4.12
C GLU A 12 -20.30 11.79 2.88
N PRO A 13 -19.53 12.50 2.03
CA PRO A 13 -20.06 13.18 0.83
C PRO A 13 -20.37 12.18 -0.30
N THR A 14 -21.43 11.38 -0.11
CA THR A 14 -21.88 10.32 -1.03
C THR A 14 -23.15 10.70 -1.79
N ASP A 15 -23.54 11.99 -1.79
CA ASP A 15 -24.83 12.49 -2.34
C ASP A 15 -26.04 11.77 -1.74
N LEU A 16 -25.99 11.46 -0.43
CA LEU A 16 -26.98 10.71 0.35
C LEU A 16 -27.18 9.24 -0.11
N ARG A 17 -26.36 8.75 -1.01
CA ARG A 17 -26.40 7.34 -1.42
C ARG A 17 -25.68 6.49 -0.40
N PRO A 18 -26.28 5.38 0.07
CA PRO A 18 -25.63 4.50 1.00
C PRO A 18 -24.47 3.76 0.34
N VAL A 19 -23.29 3.78 0.96
CA VAL A 19 -22.11 3.04 0.53
C VAL A 19 -21.81 1.95 1.55
N ASN A 20 -21.88 0.69 1.12
CA ASN A 20 -21.74 -0.49 1.97
C ASN A 20 -20.49 -1.32 1.70
N ALA A 21 -19.60 -0.80 0.88
CA ALA A 21 -18.33 -1.44 0.55
C ALA A 21 -17.23 -0.40 0.42
N HIS A 22 -16.02 -0.75 0.79
CA HIS A 22 -14.85 0.09 0.56
C HIS A 22 -13.59 -0.75 0.37
N LYS A 23 -12.65 -0.20 -0.39
CA LYS A 23 -11.30 -0.76 -0.46
C LYS A 23 -10.58 -0.56 0.87
N GLY A 24 -9.81 -1.56 1.26
CA GLY A 24 -8.86 -1.40 2.36
C GLY A 24 -7.72 -0.46 1.98
N ILE A 25 -6.94 -0.07 2.98
CA ILE A 25 -5.79 0.82 2.80
C ILE A 25 -4.60 0.38 3.64
N VAL A 26 -3.42 0.40 3.01
CA VAL A 26 -2.11 0.25 3.66
C VAL A 26 -1.21 1.38 3.19
N MET A 27 -0.52 2.02 4.11
CA MET A 27 0.55 2.95 3.80
C MET A 27 1.83 2.49 4.47
N GLU A 28 2.89 2.29 3.69
CA GLU A 28 4.21 1.83 4.17
C GLU A 28 5.32 2.76 3.70
N GLY A 29 6.26 3.00 4.62
CA GLY A 29 7.57 3.55 4.35
C GLY A 29 8.59 2.41 4.18
N ILE A 30 9.42 2.49 3.16
CA ILE A 30 10.51 1.56 2.87
C ILE A 30 11.78 2.37 2.85
N ARG A 31 12.71 2.04 3.73
CA ARG A 31 14.00 2.73 3.83
C ARG A 31 15.13 1.74 3.56
N LEU A 32 16.05 2.17 2.70
CA LEU A 32 17.27 1.45 2.42
C LEU A 32 18.47 2.25 2.92
N THR A 33 19.36 1.57 3.62
CA THR A 33 20.65 2.12 4.04
C THR A 33 21.77 1.28 3.42
N GLY A 34 22.65 1.96 2.73
CA GLY A 34 23.85 1.41 2.11
C GLY A 34 25.09 2.15 2.61
N GLN A 35 26.04 2.36 1.74
CA GLN A 35 27.30 3.04 2.04
C GLN A 35 27.59 4.15 1.04
N SER A 36 27.74 5.38 1.54
CA SER A 36 28.17 6.50 0.70
C SER A 36 29.63 6.37 0.32
N GLY A 37 29.96 6.85 -0.90
CA GLY A 37 31.33 6.88 -1.42
C GLY A 37 31.43 7.87 -2.57
N HIS A 38 32.64 8.10 -3.08
CA HIS A 38 32.85 8.93 -4.26
C HIS A 38 32.48 8.13 -5.52
N SER A 39 31.71 8.73 -6.43
CA SER A 39 31.16 8.04 -7.61
C SER A 39 32.24 7.51 -8.59
N SER A 40 33.42 8.11 -8.58
CA SER A 40 34.54 7.65 -9.42
C SER A 40 35.12 6.28 -9.01
N ASN A 41 34.82 5.81 -7.80
CA ASN A 41 35.20 4.50 -7.33
C ASN A 41 34.02 3.75 -6.71
N PRO A 42 33.21 3.03 -7.53
CA PRO A 42 32.02 2.31 -7.07
C PRO A 42 32.30 1.28 -5.97
N ALA A 43 33.51 0.75 -5.87
CA ALA A 43 33.90 -0.21 -4.85
C ALA A 43 33.93 0.37 -3.42
N LEU A 44 33.89 1.69 -3.28
CA LEU A 44 33.90 2.38 -1.99
C LEU A 44 32.51 2.60 -1.41
N GLY A 45 31.46 2.20 -2.11
CA GLY A 45 30.10 2.41 -1.65
C GLY A 45 29.13 1.31 -2.01
N ASN A 46 27.88 1.45 -1.49
CA ASN A 46 26.75 0.59 -1.83
C ASN A 46 25.52 1.49 -1.96
N SER A 47 25.00 1.61 -3.18
CA SER A 47 23.97 2.59 -3.51
C SER A 47 22.57 2.17 -3.03
N ALA A 48 22.04 2.85 -2.03
CA ALA A 48 20.66 2.70 -1.60
C ALA A 48 19.66 3.14 -2.70
N LEU A 49 20.04 4.10 -3.55
CA LEU A 49 19.18 4.55 -4.65
C LEU A 49 19.01 3.47 -5.72
N GLU A 50 20.09 2.79 -6.12
CA GLU A 50 20.01 1.65 -7.04
C GLU A 50 19.19 0.49 -6.44
N GLY A 51 19.35 0.25 -5.14
CA GLY A 51 18.51 -0.69 -4.41
C GLY A 51 17.03 -0.28 -4.48
N MET A 52 16.72 1.00 -4.32
CA MET A 52 15.33 1.50 -4.36
C MET A 52 14.71 1.39 -5.76
N LEU A 53 15.47 1.52 -6.84
CA LEU A 53 14.98 1.23 -8.20
C LEU A 53 14.55 -0.24 -8.33
N ARG A 54 15.29 -1.17 -7.74
CA ARG A 54 14.91 -2.60 -7.69
C ARG A 54 13.64 -2.81 -6.85
N VAL A 55 13.50 -2.11 -5.72
CA VAL A 55 12.27 -2.12 -4.91
C VAL A 55 11.08 -1.64 -5.73
N ALA A 56 11.22 -0.54 -6.46
CA ALA A 56 10.16 -0.02 -7.32
C ALA A 56 9.72 -1.05 -8.39
N GLU A 57 10.66 -1.77 -8.99
CA GLU A 57 10.32 -2.82 -9.98
C GLU A 57 9.63 -4.02 -9.31
N ILE A 58 10.07 -4.45 -8.13
CA ILE A 58 9.40 -5.51 -7.35
C ILE A 58 7.95 -5.11 -7.03
N LEU A 59 7.73 -3.88 -6.60
CA LEU A 59 6.38 -3.38 -6.30
C LEU A 59 5.49 -3.30 -7.55
N ARG A 60 6.06 -2.97 -8.72
CA ARG A 60 5.33 -3.00 -10.00
C ARG A 60 4.92 -4.41 -10.38
N GLN A 61 5.78 -5.41 -10.18
CA GLN A 61 5.45 -6.82 -10.40
C GLN A 61 4.36 -7.28 -9.44
N LEU A 62 4.50 -7.00 -8.16
CA LEU A 62 3.52 -7.33 -7.13
C LEU A 62 2.14 -6.69 -7.40
N ARG A 63 2.12 -5.44 -7.89
CA ARG A 63 0.89 -4.78 -8.35
C ARG A 63 0.19 -5.57 -9.46
N SER A 64 0.96 -6.09 -10.42
CA SER A 64 0.40 -6.90 -11.52
C SER A 64 -0.14 -8.25 -11.03
N GLU A 65 0.51 -8.86 -10.05
CA GLU A 65 0.05 -10.09 -9.40
C GLU A 65 -1.26 -9.83 -8.63
N PHE A 66 -1.33 -8.80 -7.81
CA PHE A 66 -2.54 -8.43 -7.10
C PHE A 66 -3.70 -8.09 -8.03
N ALA A 67 -3.42 -7.36 -9.13
CA ALA A 67 -4.43 -7.02 -10.13
C ALA A 67 -5.03 -8.26 -10.81
N ARG A 68 -4.23 -9.30 -11.03
CA ARG A 68 -4.70 -10.58 -11.59
C ARG A 68 -5.50 -11.40 -10.57
N ASP A 69 -5.01 -11.47 -9.33
CA ASP A 69 -5.49 -12.44 -8.34
C ASP A 69 -6.67 -11.92 -7.50
N TYR A 70 -6.84 -10.58 -7.39
CA TYR A 70 -7.84 -9.93 -6.53
C TYR A 70 -8.71 -8.91 -7.29
N ARG A 71 -8.93 -9.11 -8.59
CA ARG A 71 -9.85 -8.28 -9.35
C ARG A 71 -11.29 -8.50 -8.89
N THR A 72 -12.07 -7.42 -8.75
CA THR A 72 -13.53 -7.45 -8.52
C THR A 72 -14.19 -6.31 -9.27
N ASP A 73 -15.39 -6.52 -9.78
CA ASP A 73 -16.17 -5.50 -10.49
C ASP A 73 -17.06 -4.67 -9.53
N ASP A 74 -16.92 -4.85 -8.22
CA ASP A 74 -17.67 -4.10 -7.20
C ASP A 74 -17.24 -2.63 -7.07
N PHE A 75 -16.12 -2.24 -7.66
CA PHE A 75 -15.57 -0.89 -7.57
C PHE A 75 -15.29 -0.29 -8.95
N ALA A 76 -15.40 1.03 -9.06
CA ALA A 76 -15.05 1.77 -10.29
C ALA A 76 -13.62 1.49 -10.78
N VAL A 77 -12.68 1.24 -9.86
CA VAL A 77 -11.35 0.72 -10.16
C VAL A 77 -11.32 -0.73 -9.70
N PRO A 78 -11.44 -1.70 -10.61
CA PRO A 78 -11.66 -3.10 -10.24
C PRO A 78 -10.44 -3.81 -9.65
N GLU A 79 -9.22 -3.31 -9.89
CA GLU A 79 -8.00 -3.91 -9.37
C GLU A 79 -7.56 -3.28 -8.04
N PRO A 80 -6.86 -4.03 -7.17
CA PRO A 80 -6.05 -3.44 -6.11
C PRO A 80 -4.98 -2.52 -6.70
N THR A 81 -4.58 -1.49 -5.98
CA THR A 81 -3.58 -0.55 -6.47
C THR A 81 -2.37 -0.48 -5.55
N ILE A 82 -1.18 -0.29 -6.12
CA ILE A 82 0.04 0.12 -5.41
C ILE A 82 0.52 1.40 -6.05
N ASN A 83 0.45 2.50 -5.31
CA ASN A 83 0.97 3.80 -5.73
C ASN A 83 2.33 4.05 -5.07
N LEU A 84 3.31 4.42 -5.89
CA LEU A 84 4.63 4.88 -5.42
C LEU A 84 4.50 6.40 -5.23
N GLY A 85 4.15 6.82 -4.01
CA GLY A 85 3.71 8.19 -3.75
C GLY A 85 4.84 9.18 -3.44
N HIS A 86 5.96 8.69 -2.91
CA HIS A 86 7.10 9.51 -2.51
C HIS A 86 8.39 8.73 -2.65
N ILE A 87 9.45 9.41 -3.09
CA ILE A 87 10.82 8.89 -3.07
C ILE A 87 11.78 10.03 -2.72
N HIS A 88 12.71 9.77 -1.83
CA HIS A 88 13.77 10.71 -1.47
C HIS A 88 15.08 9.97 -1.20
N GLY A 89 16.18 10.48 -1.75
CA GLY A 89 17.51 9.91 -1.52
C GLY A 89 18.60 10.62 -2.31
N GLY A 90 19.82 10.51 -1.79
CA GLY A 90 21.00 11.16 -2.37
C GLY A 90 21.10 12.67 -2.03
N ASP A 91 22.30 13.19 -2.19
CA ASP A 91 22.65 14.59 -1.87
C ASP A 91 23.55 15.24 -2.92
N SER A 92 24.22 14.48 -3.77
CA SER A 92 25.12 15.03 -4.80
C SER A 92 25.34 14.02 -5.93
N ALA A 93 25.46 14.52 -7.18
CA ALA A 93 25.66 13.70 -8.36
C ALA A 93 26.99 12.93 -8.37
N ASN A 94 28.00 13.39 -7.63
CA ASN A 94 29.30 12.75 -7.54
C ASN A 94 29.48 11.87 -6.29
N ARG A 95 28.35 11.54 -5.62
CA ARG A 95 28.34 10.71 -4.43
C ARG A 95 27.43 9.49 -4.59
N ILE A 96 27.89 8.32 -4.16
CA ILE A 96 27.07 7.12 -4.05
C ILE A 96 26.03 7.36 -2.95
N CYS A 97 24.76 7.17 -3.26
CA CYS A 97 23.64 7.42 -2.34
C CYS A 97 23.64 6.39 -1.19
N GLY A 98 23.93 6.84 0.03
CA GLY A 98 23.97 5.98 1.21
C GLY A 98 22.61 5.72 1.86
N ARG A 99 21.55 6.49 1.53
CA ARG A 99 20.20 6.31 2.09
C ARG A 99 19.15 6.73 1.10
N CYS A 100 18.12 5.91 0.95
CA CYS A 100 16.97 6.22 0.11
C CYS A 100 15.70 5.73 0.80
N GLU A 101 14.60 6.48 0.67
CA GLU A 101 13.31 6.20 1.27
C GLU A 101 12.21 6.31 0.21
N MET A 102 11.22 5.43 0.29
CA MET A 102 10.02 5.44 -0.55
C MET A 102 8.79 5.24 0.31
N HIS A 103 7.72 5.99 0.04
CA HIS A 103 6.40 5.78 0.63
C HIS A 103 5.44 5.27 -0.43
N ILE A 104 4.65 4.27 -0.05
CA ILE A 104 3.65 3.66 -0.91
C ILE A 104 2.26 3.72 -0.27
N ASP A 105 1.23 3.85 -1.11
CA ASP A 105 -0.19 3.67 -0.75
C ASP A 105 -0.72 2.46 -1.50
N VAL A 106 -1.34 1.53 -0.79
CA VAL A 106 -1.92 0.31 -1.35
C VAL A 106 -3.40 0.29 -1.05
N ARG A 107 -4.23 0.11 -2.10
CA ARG A 107 -5.67 -0.07 -1.96
C ARG A 107 -6.03 -1.54 -2.16
N LEU A 108 -6.63 -2.12 -1.13
CA LEU A 108 -6.93 -3.54 -1.05
C LEU A 108 -8.36 -3.81 -1.52
N ASN A 109 -8.55 -4.87 -2.28
CA ASN A 109 -9.88 -5.38 -2.61
C ASN A 109 -10.33 -6.43 -1.57
N PRO A 110 -11.64 -6.72 -1.46
CA PRO A 110 -12.15 -7.85 -0.68
C PRO A 110 -11.41 -9.15 -0.97
N GLY A 111 -11.13 -9.93 0.08
CA GLY A 111 -10.29 -11.12 0.02
C GLY A 111 -8.81 -10.87 0.35
N MET A 112 -8.37 -9.61 0.38
CA MET A 112 -7.05 -9.21 0.89
C MET A 112 -7.16 -8.77 2.36
N THR A 113 -6.06 -8.85 3.09
CA THR A 113 -5.94 -8.29 4.45
C THR A 113 -4.70 -7.41 4.56
N VAL A 114 -4.73 -6.43 5.46
CA VAL A 114 -3.60 -5.55 5.76
C VAL A 114 -2.33 -6.35 6.05
N GLU A 115 -2.46 -7.38 6.88
CA GLU A 115 -1.32 -8.20 7.28
C GLU A 115 -0.73 -9.01 6.11
N ALA A 116 -1.59 -9.67 5.33
CA ALA A 116 -1.14 -10.46 4.17
C ALA A 116 -0.41 -9.58 3.13
N VAL A 117 -0.94 -8.37 2.87
CA VAL A 117 -0.33 -7.43 1.94
C VAL A 117 1.02 -6.93 2.45
N ARG A 118 1.13 -6.56 3.72
CA ARG A 118 2.41 -6.18 4.34
C ARG A 118 3.44 -7.29 4.27
N SER A 119 3.04 -8.52 4.59
CA SER A 119 3.93 -9.69 4.52
C SER A 119 4.41 -9.92 3.07
N ALA A 120 3.51 -9.89 2.10
CA ALA A 120 3.86 -10.07 0.69
C ALA A 120 4.85 -9.00 0.19
N ILE A 121 4.65 -7.74 0.55
CA ILE A 121 5.55 -6.64 0.20
C ILE A 121 6.93 -6.87 0.82
N ARG A 122 6.99 -7.11 2.14
CA ARG A 122 8.25 -7.31 2.89
C ARG A 122 9.03 -8.50 2.38
N GLU A 123 8.36 -9.65 2.21
CA GLU A 123 8.99 -10.86 1.71
C GLU A 123 9.53 -10.69 0.28
N SER A 124 8.78 -10.05 -0.61
CA SER A 124 9.20 -9.83 -1.98
C SER A 124 10.42 -8.90 -2.06
N ILE A 125 10.42 -7.82 -1.27
CA ILE A 125 11.55 -6.89 -1.21
C ILE A 125 12.77 -7.56 -0.58
N CYS A 126 12.63 -8.22 0.57
CA CYS A 126 13.74 -8.93 1.23
C CYS A 126 14.35 -10.01 0.33
N ARG A 127 13.52 -10.75 -0.40
CA ARG A 127 13.95 -11.75 -1.37
C ARG A 127 14.71 -11.10 -2.55
N GLY A 128 14.16 -10.02 -3.11
CA GLY A 128 14.73 -9.33 -4.27
C GLY A 128 16.04 -8.59 -3.98
N LEU A 129 16.25 -8.17 -2.72
CA LEU A 129 17.49 -7.51 -2.29
C LEU A 129 18.45 -8.44 -1.54
N LYS A 130 18.17 -9.75 -1.50
CA LYS A 130 19.05 -10.72 -0.85
C LYS A 130 20.47 -10.67 -1.44
N GLY A 131 21.47 -10.51 -0.58
CA GLY A 131 22.88 -10.44 -0.97
C GLY A 131 23.33 -9.07 -1.51
N SER A 132 22.46 -8.04 -1.50
CA SER A 132 22.83 -6.68 -1.91
C SER A 132 23.73 -5.96 -0.88
N GLY A 133 23.75 -6.40 0.38
CA GLY A 133 24.45 -5.72 1.46
C GLY A 133 23.75 -4.43 1.93
N LEU A 134 22.51 -4.16 1.48
CA LEU A 134 21.69 -3.05 1.95
C LEU A 134 20.92 -3.45 3.21
N GLU A 135 20.83 -2.55 4.18
CA GLU A 135 19.89 -2.66 5.29
C GLU A 135 18.49 -2.19 4.83
N ILE A 136 17.45 -2.90 5.28
CA ILE A 136 16.07 -2.65 4.88
C ILE A 136 15.24 -2.41 6.14
N GLU A 137 14.55 -1.28 6.20
CA GLU A 137 13.61 -0.95 7.25
C GLU A 137 12.22 -0.71 6.65
N PHE A 138 11.19 -1.14 7.38
CA PHE A 138 9.77 -0.94 7.00
C PHE A 138 9.06 -0.21 8.14
N ASP A 139 8.39 0.89 7.81
CA ASP A 139 7.62 1.69 8.73
C ASP A 139 6.14 1.68 8.31
N ALA A 140 5.25 1.31 9.21
CA ALA A 140 3.83 1.48 8.99
C ALA A 140 3.48 2.97 9.14
N LEU A 141 3.25 3.68 8.04
CA LEU A 141 2.85 5.09 8.05
C LEU A 141 1.41 5.29 8.52
N PHE A 142 0.63 4.22 8.50
CA PHE A 142 -0.76 4.15 8.93
C PHE A 142 -1.06 2.71 9.36
N GLU A 143 -1.88 2.50 10.40
CA GLU A 143 -2.20 1.14 10.90
C GLU A 143 -2.82 0.24 9.83
N GLY A 144 -3.54 0.84 8.89
CA GLY A 144 -4.25 0.16 7.82
C GLY A 144 -5.70 -0.16 8.19
N VAL A 145 -6.51 -0.39 7.16
CA VAL A 145 -7.91 -0.81 7.30
C VAL A 145 -8.16 -1.92 6.29
N ASP A 146 -8.72 -3.03 6.75
CA ASP A 146 -9.15 -4.11 5.86
C ASP A 146 -10.32 -3.66 4.97
N PRO A 147 -10.48 -4.22 3.76
CA PRO A 147 -11.60 -3.90 2.91
C PRO A 147 -12.92 -4.41 3.49
N LEU A 148 -14.00 -3.68 3.22
CA LEU A 148 -15.36 -4.12 3.48
C LEU A 148 -15.98 -4.63 2.18
N ALA A 149 -16.39 -5.90 2.16
CA ALA A 149 -17.05 -6.50 1.00
C ALA A 149 -18.52 -6.02 0.88
N PRO A 150 -19.06 -5.91 -0.35
CA PRO A 150 -20.49 -5.68 -0.57
C PRO A 150 -21.34 -6.78 0.07
N GLY A 151 -22.62 -6.49 0.33
CA GLY A 151 -23.57 -7.44 0.89
C GLY A 151 -23.53 -7.63 2.40
N THR A 152 -22.48 -7.18 3.07
CA THR A 152 -22.33 -7.32 4.54
C THR A 152 -23.40 -6.55 5.31
N LEU A 153 -23.94 -5.46 4.75
CA LEU A 153 -24.87 -4.53 5.40
C LEU A 153 -26.16 -4.30 4.60
N ASP A 154 -26.55 -5.21 3.72
CA ASP A 154 -27.70 -5.05 2.79
C ASP A 154 -29.00 -4.62 3.46
N ARG A 155 -29.27 -5.10 4.68
CA ARG A 155 -30.48 -4.73 5.42
C ARG A 155 -30.45 -3.26 5.85
N LEU A 156 -29.28 -2.75 6.26
CA LEU A 156 -29.12 -1.34 6.64
C LEU A 156 -29.17 -0.45 5.41
N VAL A 157 -28.56 -0.88 4.31
CA VAL A 157 -28.61 -0.17 3.02
C VAL A 157 -30.03 0.02 2.56
N ARG A 158 -30.82 -1.07 2.47
CA ARG A 158 -32.25 -1.00 2.10
C ARG A 158 -33.05 -0.04 2.97
N PHE A 159 -32.82 -0.06 4.27
CA PHE A 159 -33.48 0.89 5.18
C PHE A 159 -33.10 2.35 4.83
N CYS A 160 -31.81 2.63 4.56
CA CYS A 160 -31.39 3.98 4.17
C CYS A 160 -31.97 4.41 2.82
N GLU A 161 -32.04 3.51 1.84
CA GLU A 161 -32.66 3.75 0.53
C GLU A 161 -34.16 4.05 0.65
N GLU A 162 -34.90 3.29 1.48
CA GLU A 162 -36.31 3.51 1.76
C GLU A 162 -36.55 4.90 2.38
N GLU A 163 -35.69 5.31 3.34
CA GLU A 163 -35.86 6.61 4.05
C GLU A 163 -35.41 7.82 3.21
N THR A 164 -34.42 7.64 2.33
CA THR A 164 -33.91 8.74 1.48
C THR A 164 -34.56 8.81 0.11
N GLY A 165 -35.13 7.71 -0.37
CA GLY A 165 -35.66 7.57 -1.72
C GLY A 165 -34.56 7.56 -2.81
N LEU A 166 -33.30 7.24 -2.43
CA LEU A 166 -32.14 7.21 -3.31
C LEU A 166 -31.52 5.81 -3.28
N GLU A 167 -31.21 5.29 -4.47
CA GLU A 167 -30.50 4.01 -4.68
C GLU A 167 -29.02 4.21 -4.97
#